data_f92f6cab38ecbc8a516ee0ebe10eb16b
#
_entry.id   f92f6cab38ecbc8a516ee0ebe10eb16b
#
_cell.length_a   1.000
_cell.length_b   1.000
_cell.length_c   1.000
_cell.angle_alpha   90.00
_cell.angle_beta   90.00
_cell.angle_gamma   90.00
#
_symmetry.space_group_name_H-M   'P 1'
#
loop_
_entity.id
_entity.type
_entity.pdbx_description
1 polymer ?
#
loop_
_entity_poly.entity_id
_entity_poly.type
_entity_poly.pdbx_seq_one_letter_code
_entity_poly.pdbx_strand_id
1 'polypeptide(L)'
;MTGAKEAEENYNDGNLKYNECYQYAVLRNILYKQGKTIEIFANYEPKMHCITEWLKQLYGESEGKDQKGIFPVGVDLTTDLHSMGQYIQEGQRILFETALLVENPRKNIEIQATEDNIDGLNFLAGKTIDYVNSKAAQGTALAHTDGQVPNLAVIVPALDAYNFGKMVYFFEKA
;
A
#
# COMPACT_ATOMS: atom_id res chain seq x y z
N MET A 1 14.24 -15.25 -5.95
CA MET A 1 15.05 -15.19 -7.19
C MET A 1 14.18 -15.34 -8.45
N THR A 2 13.36 -16.40 -8.60
CA THR A 2 12.54 -16.63 -9.81
C THR A 2 11.56 -15.49 -10.09
N GLY A 3 10.87 -14.98 -9.06
CA GLY A 3 9.94 -13.85 -9.24
C GLY A 3 10.63 -12.55 -9.66
N ALA A 4 11.80 -12.25 -9.09
CA ALA A 4 12.57 -11.07 -9.48
C ALA A 4 13.06 -11.16 -10.94
N LYS A 5 13.48 -12.35 -11.38
CA LYS A 5 13.88 -12.57 -12.78
C LYS A 5 12.72 -12.38 -13.75
N GLU A 6 11.55 -12.91 -13.42
CA GLU A 6 10.35 -12.68 -14.25
C GLU A 6 9.93 -11.20 -14.28
N ALA A 7 10.04 -10.51 -13.13
CA ALA A 7 9.78 -9.08 -13.08
C ALA A 7 10.79 -8.29 -13.95
N GLU A 8 12.06 -8.68 -13.93
CA GLU A 8 13.07 -8.11 -14.82
C GLU A 8 12.67 -8.25 -16.30
N GLU A 9 12.24 -9.43 -16.70
CA GLU A 9 11.78 -9.69 -18.08
C GLU A 9 10.54 -8.85 -18.42
N ASN A 10 9.56 -8.77 -17.51
CA ASN A 10 8.30 -8.03 -17.71
C ASN A 10 8.51 -6.50 -17.74
N TYR A 11 9.41 -5.97 -16.93
CA TYR A 11 9.66 -4.53 -16.80
C TYR A 11 10.87 -4.04 -17.62
N ASN A 12 11.38 -4.86 -18.55
CA ASN A 12 12.49 -4.47 -19.42
C ASN A 12 12.05 -3.61 -20.61
N ASP A 13 10.76 -3.62 -20.99
CA ASP A 13 10.21 -2.73 -22.01
C ASP A 13 10.13 -1.29 -21.48
N GLY A 14 10.78 -0.34 -22.17
CA GLY A 14 10.74 1.09 -21.84
C GLY A 14 9.42 1.79 -22.18
N ASN A 15 8.45 1.08 -22.75
CA ASN A 15 7.17 1.66 -23.14
C ASN A 15 6.28 1.90 -21.91
N LEU A 16 6.10 3.16 -21.55
CA LEU A 16 5.29 3.58 -20.40
C LEU A 16 3.89 2.97 -20.38
N LYS A 17 3.29 2.71 -21.53
CA LYS A 17 1.93 2.14 -21.61
C LYS A 17 1.82 0.74 -21.00
N TYR A 18 2.92 -0.03 -21.01
CA TYR A 18 2.93 -1.43 -20.59
C TYR A 18 3.88 -1.69 -19.41
N ASN A 19 4.57 -0.67 -18.91
CA ASN A 19 5.53 -0.80 -17.83
C ASN A 19 5.01 -0.11 -16.55
N GLU A 20 4.48 -0.90 -15.64
CA GLU A 20 3.87 -0.42 -14.38
C GLU A 20 4.91 0.21 -13.44
N CYS A 21 6.18 -0.24 -13.45
CA CYS A 21 7.24 0.42 -12.70
C CYS A 21 7.44 1.87 -13.17
N TYR A 22 7.50 2.08 -14.47
CA TYR A 22 7.66 3.42 -15.02
C TYR A 22 6.40 4.27 -14.86
N GLN A 23 5.20 3.65 -14.93
CA GLN A 23 3.96 4.36 -14.61
C GLN A 23 3.98 4.86 -13.17
N TYR A 24 4.36 4.00 -12.22
CA TYR A 24 4.48 4.37 -10.82
C TYR A 24 5.51 5.49 -10.61
N ALA A 25 6.72 5.37 -11.15
CA ALA A 25 7.75 6.41 -11.08
C ALA A 25 7.27 7.75 -11.66
N VAL A 26 6.58 7.73 -12.81
CA VAL A 26 6.02 8.93 -13.44
C VAL A 26 4.94 9.56 -12.57
N LEU A 27 4.03 8.76 -12.01
CA LEU A 27 2.97 9.26 -11.11
C LEU A 27 3.57 9.92 -9.87
N ARG A 28 4.55 9.29 -9.22
CA ARG A 28 5.29 9.89 -8.09
C ARG A 28 5.90 11.24 -8.46
N ASN A 29 6.56 11.32 -9.62
CA ASN A 29 7.15 12.57 -10.13
C ASN A 29 6.10 13.66 -10.41
N ILE A 30 4.95 13.29 -10.97
CA ILE A 30 3.85 14.24 -11.21
C ILE A 30 3.31 14.77 -9.88
N LEU A 31 3.06 13.89 -8.92
CA LEU A 31 2.57 14.26 -7.59
C LEU A 31 3.58 15.15 -6.86
N TYR A 32 4.87 14.82 -6.92
CA TYR A 32 5.93 15.65 -6.35
C TYR A 32 5.95 17.06 -6.94
N LYS A 33 5.84 17.19 -8.27
CA LYS A 33 5.77 18.50 -8.95
C LYS A 33 4.51 19.29 -8.61
N GLN A 34 3.43 18.60 -8.17
CA GLN A 34 2.21 19.21 -7.66
C GLN A 34 2.29 19.58 -6.16
N GLY A 35 3.46 19.40 -5.54
CA GLY A 35 3.68 19.74 -4.12
C GLY A 35 3.35 18.61 -3.14
N LYS A 36 3.13 17.39 -3.64
CA LYS A 36 2.99 16.20 -2.78
C LYS A 36 4.37 15.69 -2.42
N THR A 37 4.88 16.12 -1.30
CA THR A 37 6.27 15.84 -0.86
C THR A 37 6.39 14.68 0.13
N ILE A 38 5.27 14.07 0.50
CA ILE A 38 5.22 12.91 1.41
C ILE A 38 4.47 11.78 0.72
N GLU A 39 5.08 10.60 0.66
CA GLU A 39 4.44 9.36 0.25
C GLU A 39 4.21 8.46 1.44
N ILE A 40 2.95 8.06 1.65
CA ILE A 40 2.55 7.16 2.72
C ILE A 40 2.36 5.76 2.15
N PHE A 41 3.25 4.84 2.53
CA PHE A 41 3.09 3.41 2.25
C PHE A 41 2.15 2.81 3.28
N ALA A 42 0.92 2.55 2.87
CA ALA A 42 -0.12 2.00 3.72
C ALA A 42 -0.25 0.48 3.49
N ASN A 43 0.02 -0.34 4.49
CA ASN A 43 -0.23 -1.76 4.40
C ASN A 43 -1.40 -2.20 5.28
N TYR A 44 -2.13 -3.22 4.84
CA TYR A 44 -3.27 -3.84 5.55
C TYR A 44 -2.97 -5.28 5.98
N GLU A 45 -1.78 -5.78 5.73
CA GLU A 45 -1.31 -7.09 6.14
C GLU A 45 -0.10 -6.91 7.07
N PRO A 46 -0.20 -7.27 8.35
CA PRO A 46 0.88 -7.01 9.33
C PRO A 46 2.26 -7.55 8.93
N LYS A 47 2.31 -8.59 8.08
CA LYS A 47 3.58 -9.13 7.56
C LYS A 47 4.26 -8.21 6.56
N MET A 48 3.53 -7.23 6.02
CA MET A 48 4.10 -6.22 5.12
C MET A 48 4.82 -5.09 5.88
N HIS A 49 4.72 -5.03 7.20
CA HIS A 49 5.39 -4.01 8.01
C HIS A 49 6.88 -3.84 7.65
N CYS A 50 7.64 -4.93 7.59
CA CYS A 50 9.06 -4.87 7.21
C CYS A 50 9.28 -4.41 5.77
N ILE A 51 8.29 -4.53 4.89
CA ILE A 51 8.36 -4.02 3.52
C ILE A 51 8.24 -2.49 3.53
N THR A 52 7.28 -1.96 4.26
CA THR A 52 7.15 -0.50 4.39
C THR A 52 8.36 0.13 5.06
N GLU A 53 8.96 -0.53 6.06
CA GLU A 53 10.24 -0.11 6.66
C GLU A 53 11.38 -0.12 5.64
N TRP A 54 11.47 -1.16 4.83
CA TRP A 54 12.47 -1.23 3.75
C TRP A 54 12.24 -0.15 2.70
N LEU A 55 11.00 0.14 2.29
CA LEU A 55 10.70 1.21 1.34
C LEU A 55 11.09 2.59 1.86
N LYS A 56 10.97 2.84 3.16
CA LYS A 56 11.48 4.08 3.78
C LYS A 56 13.00 4.20 3.59
N GLN A 57 13.74 3.11 3.78
CA GLN A 57 15.17 3.09 3.53
C GLN A 57 15.47 3.29 2.03
N LEU A 58 14.84 2.48 1.17
CA LEU A 58 15.10 2.50 -0.26
C LEU A 58 14.95 3.92 -0.84
N TYR A 59 13.79 4.52 -0.67
CA TYR A 59 13.49 5.83 -1.25
C TYR A 59 14.10 6.99 -0.46
N GLY A 60 14.11 6.93 0.87
CA GLY A 60 14.73 7.97 1.68
C GLY A 60 16.22 8.11 1.39
N GLU A 61 16.92 7.00 1.26
CA GLU A 61 18.36 6.97 1.01
C GLU A 61 18.72 7.23 -0.46
N SER A 62 17.90 6.74 -1.39
CA SER A 62 18.15 6.89 -2.83
C SER A 62 17.75 8.25 -3.36
N GLU A 63 16.61 8.81 -2.95
CA GLU A 63 16.01 10.02 -3.50
C GLU A 63 16.26 11.28 -2.66
N GLY A 64 16.52 11.14 -1.35
CA GLY A 64 16.73 12.26 -0.42
C GLY A 64 18.08 12.95 -0.62
N LYS A 65 18.28 13.61 -1.77
CA LYS A 65 19.54 14.25 -2.16
C LYS A 65 19.28 15.67 -2.65
N ASP A 66 20.27 16.52 -2.58
CA ASP A 66 20.22 17.91 -3.10
C ASP A 66 19.00 18.71 -2.58
N GLN A 67 18.58 18.47 -1.34
CA GLN A 67 17.40 19.08 -0.73
C GLN A 67 16.10 18.79 -1.51
N LYS A 68 16.02 17.62 -2.15
CA LYS A 68 14.91 17.13 -2.95
C LYS A 68 14.51 15.73 -2.49
N GLY A 69 13.47 15.21 -3.08
CA GLY A 69 12.94 13.87 -2.84
C GLY A 69 11.58 13.88 -2.14
N ILE A 70 10.89 12.77 -2.24
CA ILE A 70 9.63 12.51 -1.57
C ILE A 70 9.95 11.86 -0.22
N PHE A 71 9.41 12.37 0.88
CA PHE A 71 9.63 11.81 2.20
C PHE A 71 8.78 10.55 2.39
N PRO A 72 9.39 9.36 2.55
CA PRO A 72 8.65 8.11 2.69
C PRO A 72 8.20 7.86 4.12
N VAL A 73 6.93 7.51 4.30
CA VAL A 73 6.34 7.17 5.60
C VAL A 73 5.67 5.79 5.50
N GLY A 74 5.83 4.92 6.49
CA GLY A 74 5.09 3.66 6.59
C GLY A 74 3.96 3.78 7.62
N VAL A 75 2.78 3.22 7.32
CA VAL A 75 1.65 3.08 8.24
C VAL A 75 1.07 1.68 8.17
N ASP A 76 0.69 1.14 9.33
CA ASP A 76 0.06 -0.17 9.47
C ASP A 76 -1.45 0.00 9.71
N LEU A 77 -2.23 -0.16 8.68
CA LEU A 77 -3.68 -0.03 8.76
C LEU A 77 -4.33 -1.40 9.08
N THR A 78 -5.36 -1.44 9.92
CA THR A 78 -6.19 -0.33 10.39
C THR A 78 -5.69 0.32 11.69
N THR A 79 -4.63 -0.18 12.30
CA THR A 79 -4.11 0.32 13.60
C THR A 79 -3.84 1.83 13.56
N ASP A 80 -3.12 2.29 12.55
CA ASP A 80 -2.73 3.70 12.43
C ASP A 80 -3.84 4.63 11.95
N LEU A 81 -5.04 4.13 11.65
CA LEU A 81 -6.21 4.99 11.42
C LEU A 81 -6.56 5.81 12.66
N HIS A 82 -6.28 5.28 13.86
CA HIS A 82 -6.51 5.98 15.12
C HIS A 82 -5.38 6.93 15.53
N SER A 83 -4.30 6.98 14.77
CA SER A 83 -3.16 7.87 14.99
C SER A 83 -2.95 8.81 13.81
N MET A 84 -2.70 8.27 12.62
CA MET A 84 -2.35 9.03 11.42
C MET A 84 -3.56 9.33 10.54
N GLY A 85 -4.66 8.55 10.63
CA GLY A 85 -5.80 8.69 9.75
C GLY A 85 -6.42 10.08 9.75
N GLN A 86 -6.54 10.71 10.92
CA GLN A 86 -7.05 12.09 11.02
C GLN A 86 -6.18 13.09 10.25
N TYR A 87 -4.86 12.97 10.37
CA TYR A 87 -3.94 13.88 9.66
C TYR A 87 -3.97 13.63 8.15
N ILE A 88 -4.03 12.37 7.73
CA ILE A 88 -4.14 12.01 6.31
C ILE A 88 -5.43 12.61 5.74
N GLN A 89 -6.56 12.43 6.44
CA GLN A 89 -7.88 12.90 6.00
C GLN A 89 -8.01 14.42 5.99
N GLU A 90 -7.54 15.13 7.02
CA GLU A 90 -7.85 16.54 7.28
C GLU A 90 -6.61 17.44 7.38
N GLY A 91 -5.40 16.87 7.36
CA GLY A 91 -4.15 17.63 7.48
C GLY A 91 -3.74 18.37 6.21
N GLN A 92 -2.48 18.72 6.10
CA GLN A 92 -1.94 19.42 4.93
C GLN A 92 -2.00 18.56 3.67
N ARG A 93 -2.37 19.16 2.54
CA ARG A 93 -2.50 18.48 1.24
C ARG A 93 -1.15 18.25 0.52
N ILE A 94 -0.10 17.94 1.27
CA ILE A 94 1.28 17.71 0.78
C ILE A 94 1.63 16.22 0.65
N LEU A 95 0.67 15.34 0.85
CA LEU A 95 0.89 13.89 0.86
C LEU A 95 0.03 13.16 -0.17
N PHE A 96 0.42 11.95 -0.49
CA PHE A 96 -0.33 10.94 -1.24
C PHE A 96 -0.07 9.56 -0.65
N GLU A 97 -0.92 8.60 -0.95
CA GLU A 97 -0.79 7.23 -0.45
C GLU A 97 -0.46 6.25 -1.57
N THR A 98 0.34 5.24 -1.20
CA THR A 98 0.55 4.01 -1.97
C THR A 98 0.14 2.83 -1.08
N ALA A 99 -1.06 2.31 -1.32
CA ALA A 99 -1.58 1.16 -0.58
C ALA A 99 -0.96 -0.15 -1.10
N LEU A 100 -0.40 -0.95 -0.19
CA LEU A 100 0.11 -2.29 -0.47
C LEU A 100 -0.99 -3.30 -0.12
N LEU A 101 -1.63 -3.88 -1.13
CA LEU A 101 -2.77 -4.77 -0.97
C LEU A 101 -2.39 -6.20 -1.35
N VAL A 102 -2.85 -7.17 -0.58
CA VAL A 102 -2.69 -8.60 -0.86
C VAL A 102 -4.02 -9.14 -1.35
N GLU A 103 -4.04 -9.68 -2.57
CA GLU A 103 -5.28 -10.15 -3.20
C GLU A 103 -5.78 -11.47 -2.59
N ASN A 104 -4.85 -12.42 -2.38
CA ASN A 104 -5.19 -13.74 -1.83
C ASN A 104 -4.50 -13.94 -0.48
N PRO A 105 -5.24 -13.90 0.62
CA PRO A 105 -4.68 -14.09 1.95
C PRO A 105 -4.15 -15.52 2.11
N ARG A 106 -3.05 -15.68 2.85
CA ARG A 106 -2.44 -16.99 3.10
C ARG A 106 -3.36 -17.94 3.90
N LYS A 107 -4.17 -17.37 4.77
CA LYS A 107 -5.18 -18.08 5.58
C LYS A 107 -6.42 -17.23 5.66
N ASN A 108 -7.56 -17.88 5.62
CA ASN A 108 -8.85 -17.23 5.77
C ASN A 108 -9.52 -17.76 7.04
N ILE A 109 -9.89 -16.87 7.93
CA ILE A 109 -10.57 -17.17 9.18
C ILE A 109 -11.98 -16.62 9.07
N GLU A 110 -12.96 -17.50 9.18
CA GLU A 110 -14.38 -17.14 9.19
C GLU A 110 -14.82 -16.67 10.57
N ILE A 111 -15.56 -15.58 10.61
CA ILE A 111 -16.13 -15.02 11.83
C ILE A 111 -17.35 -15.86 12.23
N GLN A 112 -17.34 -16.37 13.45
CA GLN A 112 -18.43 -17.16 14.00
C GLN A 112 -19.43 -16.28 14.74
N ALA A 113 -20.71 -16.62 14.64
CA ALA A 113 -21.72 -15.99 15.50
C ALA A 113 -21.55 -16.42 16.97
N THR A 114 -21.83 -15.51 17.89
CA THR A 114 -21.95 -15.81 19.34
C THR A 114 -23.41 -15.82 19.75
N GLU A 115 -23.77 -16.68 20.73
CA GLU A 115 -25.19 -16.81 21.17
C GLU A 115 -25.74 -15.51 21.76
N ASP A 116 -24.92 -14.77 22.47
CA ASP A 116 -25.32 -13.57 23.22
C ASP A 116 -25.14 -12.26 22.40
N ASN A 117 -24.39 -12.31 21.31
CA ASN A 117 -24.10 -11.13 20.45
C ASN A 117 -23.76 -9.86 21.26
N ILE A 118 -22.99 -10.02 22.35
CA ILE A 118 -22.65 -8.91 23.28
C ILE A 118 -21.93 -7.75 22.54
N ASP A 119 -21.09 -8.08 21.57
CA ASP A 119 -20.34 -7.09 20.77
C ASP A 119 -21.15 -6.50 19.60
N GLY A 120 -22.35 -7.03 19.33
CA GLY A 120 -23.18 -6.60 18.21
C GLY A 120 -22.65 -6.99 16.83
N LEU A 121 -21.64 -7.88 16.74
CA LEU A 121 -20.93 -8.18 15.49
C LEU A 121 -21.45 -9.42 14.74
N ASN A 122 -22.52 -10.06 15.19
CA ASN A 122 -23.09 -11.23 14.51
C ASN A 122 -23.50 -10.97 13.05
N PHE A 123 -23.67 -9.71 12.64
CA PHE A 123 -23.92 -9.38 11.24
C PHE A 123 -22.71 -9.68 10.33
N LEU A 124 -21.52 -9.88 10.91
CA LEU A 124 -20.31 -10.31 10.20
C LEU A 124 -20.16 -11.83 10.14
N ALA A 125 -20.98 -12.60 10.84
CA ALA A 125 -20.90 -14.06 10.85
C ALA A 125 -20.97 -14.62 9.41
N GLY A 126 -20.13 -15.60 9.13
CA GLY A 126 -19.95 -16.17 7.80
C GLY A 126 -19.09 -15.31 6.85
N LYS A 127 -18.65 -14.14 7.26
CA LYS A 127 -17.62 -13.37 6.56
C LYS A 127 -16.24 -13.74 7.07
N THR A 128 -15.23 -13.48 6.26
CA THR A 128 -13.85 -13.74 6.67
C THR A 128 -13.20 -12.48 7.23
N ILE A 129 -12.15 -12.64 8.04
CA ILE A 129 -11.34 -11.50 8.50
C ILE A 129 -10.76 -10.71 7.32
N ASP A 130 -10.33 -11.40 6.27
CA ASP A 130 -9.84 -10.75 5.05
C ASP A 130 -10.92 -9.91 4.35
N TYR A 131 -12.16 -10.42 4.29
CA TYR A 131 -13.29 -9.63 3.78
C TYR A 131 -13.46 -8.32 4.55
N VAL A 132 -13.42 -8.37 5.88
CA VAL A 132 -13.54 -7.16 6.72
C VAL A 132 -12.37 -6.20 6.46
N ASN A 133 -11.16 -6.73 6.41
CA ASN A 133 -9.95 -5.96 6.15
C ASN A 133 -9.98 -5.30 4.75
N SER A 134 -10.40 -6.02 3.72
CA SER A 134 -10.55 -5.48 2.37
C SER A 134 -11.60 -4.37 2.29
N LYS A 135 -12.70 -4.49 3.05
CA LYS A 135 -13.73 -3.44 3.14
C LYS A 135 -13.21 -2.21 3.90
N ALA A 136 -12.41 -2.40 4.94
CA ALA A 136 -11.73 -1.31 5.62
C ALA A 136 -10.78 -0.57 4.66
N ALA A 137 -9.97 -1.29 3.88
CA ALA A 137 -9.09 -0.70 2.87
C ALA A 137 -9.86 0.11 1.82
N GLN A 138 -10.96 -0.44 1.30
CA GLN A 138 -11.81 0.26 0.33
C GLN A 138 -12.45 1.53 0.93
N GLY A 139 -12.98 1.45 2.15
CA GLY A 139 -13.59 2.58 2.83
C GLY A 139 -12.58 3.69 3.12
N THR A 140 -11.39 3.33 3.59
CA THR A 140 -10.30 4.28 3.85
C THR A 140 -9.85 4.98 2.57
N ALA A 141 -9.64 4.24 1.48
CA ALA A 141 -9.24 4.82 0.19
C ALA A 141 -10.30 5.81 -0.34
N LEU A 142 -11.59 5.48 -0.21
CA LEU A 142 -12.68 6.40 -0.57
C LEU A 142 -12.65 7.67 0.28
N ALA A 143 -12.58 7.53 1.61
CA ALA A 143 -12.54 8.66 2.54
C ALA A 143 -11.34 9.58 2.26
N HIS A 144 -10.15 9.02 2.08
CA HIS A 144 -8.95 9.81 1.80
C HIS A 144 -9.02 10.48 0.41
N THR A 145 -9.62 9.80 -0.60
CA THR A 145 -9.88 10.41 -1.92
C THR A 145 -10.84 11.59 -1.81
N ASP A 146 -11.94 11.45 -1.06
CA ASP A 146 -12.88 12.55 -0.78
C ASP A 146 -12.17 13.70 -0.04
N GLY A 147 -11.20 13.39 0.81
CA GLY A 147 -10.29 14.33 1.44
C GLY A 147 -9.21 14.92 0.51
N GLN A 148 -9.25 14.63 -0.80
CA GLN A 148 -8.29 15.10 -1.80
C GLN A 148 -6.86 14.56 -1.60
N VAL A 149 -6.75 13.36 -1.05
CA VAL A 149 -5.50 12.61 -0.95
C VAL A 149 -5.42 11.66 -2.14
N PRO A 150 -4.46 11.82 -3.06
CA PRO A 150 -4.26 10.86 -4.13
C PRO A 150 -3.90 9.49 -3.58
N ASN A 151 -4.54 8.45 -4.09
CA ASN A 151 -4.32 7.07 -3.71
C ASN A 151 -3.80 6.26 -4.89
N LEU A 152 -2.65 5.63 -4.73
CA LEU A 152 -2.11 4.60 -5.60
C LEU A 152 -2.27 3.24 -4.91
N ALA A 153 -2.33 2.17 -5.69
CA ALA A 153 -2.37 0.82 -5.15
C ALA A 153 -1.37 -0.09 -5.86
N VAL A 154 -0.58 -0.82 -5.08
CA VAL A 154 0.25 -1.92 -5.55
C VAL A 154 -0.39 -3.20 -5.03
N ILE A 155 -0.93 -4.00 -5.96
CA ILE A 155 -1.66 -5.23 -5.64
C ILE A 155 -0.71 -6.42 -5.79
N VAL A 156 -0.50 -7.14 -4.68
CA VAL A 156 0.34 -8.33 -4.63
C VAL A 156 -0.58 -9.56 -4.65
N PRO A 157 -0.45 -10.46 -5.62
CA PRO A 157 -1.35 -11.61 -5.75
C PRO A 157 -1.40 -12.51 -4.51
N ALA A 158 -0.26 -12.75 -3.88
CA ALA A 158 -0.16 -13.52 -2.63
C ALA A 158 1.18 -13.24 -1.93
N LEU A 159 1.23 -13.42 -0.60
CA LEU A 159 2.48 -13.31 0.17
C LEU A 159 3.26 -14.63 0.14
N ASP A 160 4.05 -14.80 -0.89
CA ASP A 160 5.01 -15.89 -1.06
C ASP A 160 6.36 -15.35 -1.55
N ALA A 161 7.37 -16.20 -1.55
CA ALA A 161 8.73 -15.82 -1.94
C ALA A 161 8.84 -15.37 -3.41
N TYR A 162 7.94 -15.86 -4.28
CA TYR A 162 7.92 -15.50 -5.69
C TYR A 162 7.40 -14.07 -5.87
N ASN A 163 6.22 -13.76 -5.33
CA ASN A 163 5.61 -12.42 -5.40
C ASN A 163 6.43 -11.39 -4.62
N PHE A 164 7.04 -11.79 -3.50
CA PHE A 164 8.01 -10.96 -2.78
C PHE A 164 9.17 -10.54 -3.69
N GLY A 165 9.76 -11.47 -4.44
CA GLY A 165 10.83 -11.15 -5.39
C GLY A 165 10.38 -10.22 -6.51
N LYS A 166 9.15 -10.37 -7.02
CA LYS A 166 8.55 -9.45 -8.01
C LYS A 166 8.40 -8.04 -7.43
N MET A 167 7.88 -7.94 -6.22
CA MET A 167 7.65 -6.66 -5.54
C MET A 167 8.95 -5.92 -5.25
N VAL A 168 9.98 -6.62 -4.78
CA VAL A 168 11.31 -6.03 -4.57
C VAL A 168 11.84 -5.46 -5.89
N TYR A 169 11.81 -6.23 -6.96
CA TYR A 169 12.27 -5.75 -8.27
C TYR A 169 11.45 -4.55 -8.78
N PHE A 170 10.13 -4.57 -8.56
CA PHE A 170 9.26 -3.47 -8.94
C PHE A 170 9.70 -2.15 -8.29
N PHE A 171 9.88 -2.14 -6.97
CA PHE A 171 10.25 -0.92 -6.25
C PHE A 171 11.71 -0.48 -6.49
N GLU A 172 12.63 -1.42 -6.68
CA GLU A 172 14.02 -1.11 -7.03
C GLU A 172 14.15 -0.53 -8.46
N LYS A 173 13.25 -0.92 -9.35
CA LYS A 173 13.24 -0.48 -10.75
C LYS A 173 12.52 0.86 -10.94
N ALA A 174 11.53 1.14 -10.09
CA ALA A 174 10.70 2.34 -10.16
C ALA A 174 11.43 3.58 -9.63
#